data_df24d1e4add6958a2f00360bca34383c
#
_entry.id   df24d1e4add6958a2f00360bca34383c
#
_cell.length_a   1.000
_cell.length_b   1.000
_cell.length_c   1.000
_cell.angle_alpha   90.00
_cell.angle_beta   90.00
_cell.angle_gamma   90.00
#
_symmetry.space_group_name_H-M   'P 1'
#
loop_
_entity.id
_entity.type
_entity.pdbx_description
1 polymer ?
#
loop_
_entity_poly.entity_id
_entity_poly.type
_entity_poly.pdbx_seq_one_letter_code
_entity_poly.pdbx_strand_id
1 'polypeptide(L)'
;MGMIGFYAGSFDPFTNGHLQVVKKASKCFDKVIIGIGYNPDKKTRVEKERMKDAIEKTIRELNLTNVSVTIYTGLTVDEAIKNNSNILIRGLRNGTDYQYEENIAEANEKIAGIDTCYFRAGDLGYISSSLVMEMKQHGIDIVPFVPKAVAEILNRK
;
A
#
# COMPACT_ATOMS: atom_id res chain seq x y z
N MET A 1 -7.63 15.44 -18.30
CA MET A 1 -6.56 14.69 -17.63
C MET A 1 -6.72 14.78 -16.12
N GLY A 2 -6.75 13.67 -15.46
CA GLY A 2 -6.98 13.62 -14.03
C GLY A 2 -5.71 13.50 -13.22
N MET A 3 -5.85 13.68 -11.91
CA MET A 3 -4.77 13.40 -10.95
C MET A 3 -4.69 11.91 -10.69
N ILE A 4 -3.52 11.34 -10.91
CA ILE A 4 -3.24 9.92 -10.69
C ILE A 4 -2.24 9.79 -9.56
N GLY A 5 -2.65 9.14 -8.47
CA GLY A 5 -1.79 8.90 -7.32
C GLY A 5 -1.23 7.47 -7.34
N PHE A 6 0.03 7.33 -6.97
CA PHE A 6 0.71 6.05 -6.89
C PHE A 6 1.04 5.73 -5.44
N TYR A 7 0.38 4.72 -4.90
CA TYR A 7 0.57 4.28 -3.51
C TYR A 7 1.52 3.08 -3.49
N ALA A 8 2.77 3.34 -3.16
CA ALA A 8 3.81 2.32 -3.14
C ALA A 8 3.98 1.71 -1.75
N GLY A 9 4.26 0.43 -1.73
CA GLY A 9 4.58 -0.30 -0.50
C GLY A 9 4.92 -1.74 -0.81
N SER A 10 5.40 -2.45 0.19
CA SER A 10 5.63 -3.90 0.06
C SER A 10 4.32 -4.68 0.23
N PHE A 11 3.40 -4.15 1.03
CA PHE A 11 2.07 -4.74 1.29
C PHE A 11 2.15 -6.24 1.59
N ASP A 12 2.94 -6.58 2.55
CA ASP A 12 3.31 -7.97 2.84
C ASP A 12 3.06 -8.33 4.33
N PRO A 13 1.80 -8.45 4.74
CA PRO A 13 0.57 -8.36 3.96
C PRO A 13 -0.04 -6.95 3.88
N PHE A 14 -1.00 -6.78 3.00
CA PHE A 14 -1.86 -5.61 2.92
C PHE A 14 -2.84 -5.63 4.09
N THR A 15 -2.90 -4.54 4.85
CA THR A 15 -3.68 -4.45 6.09
C THR A 15 -4.86 -3.50 5.96
N ASN A 16 -5.71 -3.46 6.99
CA ASN A 16 -6.79 -2.49 7.05
C ASN A 16 -6.28 -1.04 7.18
N GLY A 17 -5.08 -0.86 7.72
CA GLY A 17 -4.41 0.45 7.71
C GLY A 17 -4.10 0.92 6.29
N HIS A 18 -3.56 0.03 5.47
CA HIS A 18 -3.32 0.32 4.05
C HIS A 18 -4.62 0.60 3.31
N LEU A 19 -5.65 -0.22 3.56
CA LEU A 19 -6.95 -0.05 2.93
C LEU A 19 -7.58 1.30 3.26
N GLN A 20 -7.42 1.78 4.49
CA GLN A 20 -7.93 3.09 4.90
C GLN A 20 -7.31 4.20 4.06
N VAL A 21 -6.00 4.14 3.83
CA VAL A 21 -5.30 5.09 2.97
C VAL A 21 -5.85 5.03 1.55
N VAL A 22 -6.04 3.84 1.00
CA VAL A 22 -6.60 3.65 -0.35
C VAL A 22 -8.00 4.24 -0.45
N LYS A 23 -8.86 3.99 0.53
CA LYS A 23 -10.23 4.54 0.55
C LYS A 23 -10.21 6.07 0.54
N LYS A 24 -9.36 6.68 1.36
CA LYS A 24 -9.24 8.14 1.41
C LYS A 24 -8.70 8.69 0.09
N ALA A 25 -7.65 8.08 -0.44
CA ALA A 25 -7.04 8.50 -1.69
C ALA A 25 -8.02 8.38 -2.86
N SER A 26 -8.82 7.31 -2.90
CA SER A 26 -9.78 7.09 -3.99
C SER A 26 -10.82 8.20 -4.11
N LYS A 27 -11.08 8.92 -3.04
CA LYS A 27 -11.99 10.06 -3.02
C LYS A 27 -11.35 11.35 -3.51
N CYS A 28 -10.03 11.43 -3.47
CA CYS A 28 -9.27 12.64 -3.79
C CYS A 28 -8.66 12.63 -5.19
N PHE A 29 -8.36 11.45 -5.71
CA PHE A 29 -7.71 11.28 -7.01
C PHE A 29 -8.66 10.68 -8.02
N ASP A 30 -8.48 11.03 -9.28
CA ASP A 30 -9.25 10.44 -10.37
C ASP A 30 -8.91 8.96 -10.52
N LYS A 31 -7.66 8.62 -10.25
CA LYS A 31 -7.19 7.23 -10.29
C LYS A 31 -6.13 7.02 -9.21
N VAL A 32 -6.18 5.87 -8.58
CA VAL A 32 -5.18 5.42 -7.61
C VAL A 32 -4.58 4.11 -8.09
N ILE A 33 -3.26 4.04 -8.12
CA ILE A 33 -2.54 2.82 -8.47
C ILE A 33 -1.80 2.35 -7.22
N ILE A 34 -2.12 1.14 -6.77
CA ILE A 34 -1.40 0.49 -5.67
C ILE A 34 -0.22 -0.24 -6.29
N GLY A 35 1.00 0.13 -5.93
CA GLY A 35 2.21 -0.50 -6.43
C GLY A 35 2.83 -1.40 -5.39
N ILE A 36 2.81 -2.72 -5.63
CA ILE A 36 3.48 -3.68 -4.77
C ILE A 36 4.94 -3.74 -5.21
N GLY A 37 5.81 -3.11 -4.43
CA GLY A 37 7.25 -3.12 -4.70
C GLY A 37 7.91 -4.31 -4.02
N TYR A 38 8.81 -4.96 -4.71
CA TYR A 38 9.56 -6.08 -4.16
C TYR A 38 11.03 -6.00 -4.54
N ASN A 39 11.87 -6.61 -3.71
CA ASN A 39 13.28 -6.78 -3.99
C ASN A 39 13.47 -8.22 -4.47
N PRO A 40 13.95 -8.44 -5.73
CA PRO A 40 14.15 -9.79 -6.26
C PRO A 40 15.09 -10.66 -5.44
N ASP A 41 15.99 -10.03 -4.66
CA ASP A 41 16.95 -10.73 -3.83
C ASP A 41 16.41 -11.13 -2.46
N LYS A 42 15.17 -10.76 -2.14
CA LYS A 42 14.53 -11.06 -0.85
C LYS A 42 13.23 -11.83 -1.07
N LYS A 43 13.01 -12.80 -0.17
CA LYS A 43 11.76 -13.54 -0.16
C LYS A 43 10.68 -12.74 0.54
N THR A 44 9.48 -12.67 -0.05
CA THR A 44 8.32 -12.03 0.57
C THR A 44 7.65 -13.02 1.55
N ARG A 45 6.93 -12.48 2.54
CA ARG A 45 6.15 -13.29 3.49
C ARG A 45 5.00 -14.00 2.80
N VAL A 46 4.38 -13.31 1.84
CA VAL A 46 3.30 -13.85 1.02
C VAL A 46 3.70 -13.63 -0.44
N GLU A 47 3.38 -14.59 -1.30
CA GLU A 47 3.65 -14.45 -2.72
C GLU A 47 2.94 -13.21 -3.27
N LYS A 48 3.68 -12.34 -3.94
CA LYS A 48 3.19 -11.04 -4.37
C LYS A 48 2.03 -11.11 -5.36
N GLU A 49 1.99 -12.12 -6.22
CA GLU A 49 0.89 -12.35 -7.15
C GLU A 49 -0.40 -12.70 -6.41
N ARG A 50 -0.30 -13.50 -5.37
CA ARG A 50 -1.45 -13.85 -4.53
C ARG A 50 -1.94 -12.63 -3.75
N MET A 51 -1.01 -11.80 -3.27
CA MET A 51 -1.37 -10.56 -2.58
C MET A 51 -2.06 -9.59 -3.55
N LYS A 52 -1.55 -9.46 -4.76
CA LYS A 52 -2.18 -8.64 -5.80
C LYS A 52 -3.62 -9.08 -6.04
N ASP A 53 -3.84 -10.38 -6.21
CA ASP A 53 -5.19 -10.93 -6.43
C ASP A 53 -6.11 -10.64 -5.25
N ALA A 54 -5.61 -10.76 -4.02
CA ALA A 54 -6.38 -10.47 -2.82
C ALA A 54 -6.75 -8.99 -2.71
N ILE A 55 -5.83 -8.10 -3.05
CA ILE A 55 -6.10 -6.66 -3.05
C ILE A 55 -7.12 -6.32 -4.14
N GLU A 56 -6.97 -6.86 -5.33
CA GLU A 56 -7.92 -6.65 -6.43
C GLU A 56 -9.32 -7.13 -6.06
N LYS A 57 -9.44 -8.27 -5.40
CA LYS A 57 -10.71 -8.78 -4.92
C LYS A 57 -11.34 -7.83 -3.90
N THR A 58 -10.53 -7.32 -2.96
CA THR A 58 -10.97 -6.35 -1.96
C THR A 58 -11.51 -5.08 -2.61
N ILE A 59 -10.79 -4.57 -3.60
CA ILE A 59 -11.17 -3.37 -4.36
C ILE A 59 -12.52 -3.57 -5.05
N ARG A 60 -12.71 -4.73 -5.70
CA ARG A 60 -13.97 -5.05 -6.37
C ARG A 60 -15.13 -5.14 -5.38
N GLU A 61 -14.91 -5.81 -4.26
CA GLU A 61 -15.97 -5.97 -3.22
C GLU A 61 -16.39 -4.64 -2.63
N LEU A 62 -15.50 -3.65 -2.58
CA LEU A 62 -15.78 -2.32 -2.06
C LEU A 62 -16.20 -1.31 -3.13
N ASN A 63 -16.33 -1.76 -4.39
CA ASN A 63 -16.69 -0.91 -5.52
C ASN A 63 -15.77 0.31 -5.70
N LEU A 64 -14.49 0.14 -5.48
CA LEU A 64 -13.48 1.18 -5.70
C LEU A 64 -13.05 1.14 -7.18
N THR A 65 -13.89 1.70 -8.04
CA THR A 65 -13.75 1.57 -9.50
C THR A 65 -12.56 2.31 -10.08
N ASN A 66 -11.98 3.25 -9.34
CA ASN A 66 -10.84 4.06 -9.79
C ASN A 66 -9.50 3.58 -9.22
N VAL A 67 -9.46 2.37 -8.63
CA VAL A 67 -8.25 1.82 -8.01
C VAL A 67 -7.78 0.58 -8.79
N SER A 68 -6.49 0.50 -9.05
CA SER A 68 -5.87 -0.67 -9.70
C SER A 68 -4.60 -1.06 -8.95
N VAL A 69 -4.06 -2.24 -9.26
CA VAL A 69 -2.88 -2.79 -8.58
C VAL A 69 -1.85 -3.20 -9.62
N THR A 70 -0.58 -2.92 -9.34
CA THR A 70 0.54 -3.38 -10.15
C THR A 70 1.64 -3.92 -9.25
N ILE A 71 2.51 -4.74 -9.81
CA ILE A 71 3.69 -5.28 -9.12
C ILE A 71 4.91 -4.71 -9.84
N TYR A 72 5.90 -4.26 -9.11
CA TYR A 72 7.10 -3.68 -9.71
C TYR A 72 8.35 -3.96 -8.88
N THR A 73 9.49 -3.78 -9.52
CA THR A 73 10.80 -3.77 -8.88
C THR A 73 11.55 -2.52 -9.36
N GLY A 74 12.60 -2.12 -8.66
CA GLY A 74 13.36 -0.92 -8.99
C GLY A 74 12.84 0.31 -8.26
N LEU A 75 13.14 1.49 -8.81
CA LEU A 75 12.77 2.76 -8.17
C LEU A 75 11.28 3.05 -8.28
N THR A 76 10.69 3.40 -7.15
CA THR A 76 9.26 3.76 -7.07
C THR A 76 8.91 4.90 -8.01
N VAL A 77 9.76 5.93 -8.09
CA VAL A 77 9.49 7.09 -8.98
C VAL A 77 9.46 6.69 -10.45
N ASP A 78 10.31 5.76 -10.86
CA ASP A 78 10.31 5.27 -12.26
C ASP A 78 9.01 4.55 -12.59
N GLU A 79 8.54 3.72 -11.66
CA GLU A 79 7.28 3.00 -11.85
C GLU A 79 6.09 3.95 -11.84
N ALA A 80 6.11 4.96 -10.97
CA ALA A 80 5.07 5.98 -10.92
C ALA A 80 4.99 6.72 -12.26
N ILE A 81 6.12 7.16 -12.80
CA ILE A 81 6.18 7.85 -14.09
C ILE A 81 5.66 6.96 -15.21
N LYS A 82 6.08 5.69 -15.22
CA LYS A 82 5.63 4.70 -16.21
C LYS A 82 4.11 4.54 -16.22
N ASN A 83 3.49 4.71 -15.07
CA ASN A 83 2.03 4.61 -14.91
C ASN A 83 1.33 5.98 -15.03
N ASN A 84 2.02 7.00 -15.49
CA ASN A 84 1.50 8.36 -15.65
C ASN A 84 1.02 8.99 -14.34
N SER A 85 1.60 8.58 -13.21
CA SER A 85 1.23 9.13 -11.91
C SER A 85 1.83 10.53 -11.71
N ASN A 86 1.01 11.42 -11.15
CA ASN A 86 1.39 12.81 -10.89
C ASN A 86 1.97 12.98 -9.50
N ILE A 87 1.61 12.10 -8.57
CA ILE A 87 1.89 12.25 -7.14
C ILE A 87 2.08 10.87 -6.51
N LEU A 88 2.98 10.80 -5.54
CA LEU A 88 3.12 9.61 -4.70
C LEU A 88 2.17 9.74 -3.51
N ILE A 89 1.58 8.61 -3.11
CA ILE A 89 0.72 8.54 -1.95
C ILE A 89 1.44 7.74 -0.87
N ARG A 90 1.42 8.26 0.37
CA ARG A 90 1.95 7.53 1.52
C ARG A 90 0.99 7.65 2.69
N GLY A 91 0.96 6.62 3.54
CA GLY A 91 0.19 6.65 4.77
C GLY A 91 1.04 7.15 5.92
N LEU A 92 0.43 7.89 6.83
CA LEU A 92 1.11 8.35 8.06
C LEU A 92 0.41 7.78 9.27
N ARG A 93 1.19 7.27 10.21
CA ARG A 93 0.72 6.69 11.46
C ARG A 93 1.08 7.54 12.67
N ASN A 94 2.27 8.15 12.67
CA ASN A 94 2.77 8.93 13.82
C ASN A 94 3.88 9.90 13.36
N GLY A 95 4.40 10.70 14.29
CA GLY A 95 5.43 11.70 13.99
C GLY A 95 6.75 11.12 13.52
N THR A 96 7.16 9.96 14.05
CA THR A 96 8.37 9.27 13.61
C THR A 96 8.23 8.80 12.15
N ASP A 97 7.07 8.26 11.82
CA ASP A 97 6.70 7.89 10.46
C ASP A 97 6.85 9.09 9.51
N TYR A 98 6.31 10.24 9.93
CA TYR A 98 6.36 11.46 9.13
C TYR A 98 7.80 11.89 8.82
N GLN A 99 8.67 11.88 9.82
CA GLN A 99 10.07 12.28 9.65
C GLN A 99 10.77 11.39 8.60
N TYR A 100 10.58 10.09 8.71
CA TYR A 100 11.15 9.12 7.78
C TYR A 100 10.60 9.31 6.37
N GLU A 101 9.28 9.41 6.25
CA GLU A 101 8.59 9.57 4.97
C GLU A 101 8.96 10.90 4.30
N GLU A 102 9.12 11.98 5.08
CA GLU A 102 9.47 13.29 4.55
C GLU A 102 10.86 13.29 3.92
N ASN A 103 11.82 12.59 4.51
CA ASN A 103 13.15 12.47 3.93
C ASN A 103 13.12 11.77 2.58
N ILE A 104 12.31 10.72 2.45
CA ILE A 104 12.13 10.01 1.19
C ILE A 104 11.41 10.90 0.17
N ALA A 105 10.36 11.60 0.60
CA ALA A 105 9.60 12.50 -0.26
C ALA A 105 10.46 13.62 -0.84
N GLU A 106 11.31 14.22 -0.01
CA GLU A 106 12.26 15.25 -0.43
C GLU A 106 13.20 14.72 -1.51
N ALA A 107 13.75 13.53 -1.32
CA ALA A 107 14.64 12.90 -2.28
C ALA A 107 13.91 12.61 -3.61
N ASN A 108 12.69 12.10 -3.54
CA ASN A 108 11.89 11.78 -4.73
C ASN A 108 11.54 13.04 -5.53
N GLU A 109 11.22 14.12 -4.84
CA GLU A 109 10.92 15.40 -5.49
C GLU A 109 12.16 15.94 -6.23
N LYS A 110 13.31 15.87 -5.60
CA LYS A 110 14.58 16.32 -6.20
C LYS A 110 15.01 15.47 -7.39
N ILE A 111 14.82 14.15 -7.29
CA ILE A 111 15.25 13.21 -8.33
C ILE A 111 14.32 13.26 -9.54
N ALA A 112 13.01 13.28 -9.32
CA ALA A 112 12.02 13.05 -10.38
C ALA A 112 10.96 14.14 -10.51
N GLY A 113 10.95 15.14 -9.63
CA GLY A 113 9.95 16.20 -9.66
C GLY A 113 8.55 15.72 -9.25
N ILE A 114 8.45 14.57 -8.59
CA ILE A 114 7.17 14.02 -8.10
C ILE A 114 7.02 14.32 -6.62
N ASP A 115 5.96 15.01 -6.25
CA ASP A 115 5.65 15.31 -4.86
C ASP A 115 4.89 14.17 -4.20
N THR A 116 4.73 14.25 -2.90
CA THR A 116 4.09 13.21 -2.07
C THR A 116 2.89 13.78 -1.33
N CYS A 117 1.79 13.04 -1.35
CA CYS A 117 0.58 13.35 -0.61
C CYS A 117 0.45 12.33 0.53
N TYR A 118 0.20 12.83 1.74
CA TYR A 118 0.07 11.98 2.93
C TYR A 118 -1.39 11.85 3.34
N PHE A 119 -1.79 10.61 3.66
CA PHE A 119 -3.10 10.33 4.24
C PHE A 119 -2.91 9.70 5.61
N ARG A 120 -3.70 10.13 6.59
CA ARG A 120 -3.64 9.57 7.93
C ARG A 120 -4.36 8.22 7.94
N ALA A 121 -3.73 7.22 8.55
CA ALA A 121 -4.38 5.93 8.78
C ALA A 121 -5.42 6.01 9.93
N GLY A 122 -5.36 7.08 10.72
CA GLY A 122 -6.33 7.31 11.80
C GLY A 122 -6.29 6.22 12.86
N ASP A 123 -7.44 5.72 13.23
CA ASP A 123 -7.59 4.68 14.27
C ASP A 123 -6.89 3.38 13.88
N LEU A 124 -6.60 3.18 12.61
CA LEU A 124 -5.95 1.97 12.10
C LEU A 124 -4.42 2.14 11.99
N GLY A 125 -3.89 3.25 12.49
CA GLY A 125 -2.46 3.56 12.38
C GLY A 125 -1.54 2.61 13.14
N TYR A 126 -2.03 1.90 14.14
CA TYR A 126 -1.24 0.91 14.86
C TYR A 126 -1.04 -0.40 14.07
N ILE A 127 -1.83 -0.63 13.02
CA ILE A 127 -1.79 -1.87 12.27
C ILE A 127 -0.66 -1.81 11.24
N SER A 128 0.38 -2.62 11.44
CA SER A 128 1.47 -2.80 10.49
C SER A 128 1.49 -4.22 9.98
N SER A 129 2.11 -4.43 8.83
CA SER A 129 2.29 -5.78 8.28
C SER A 129 3.05 -6.68 9.24
N SER A 130 4.09 -6.14 9.87
CA SER A 130 4.89 -6.90 10.85
C SER A 130 4.08 -7.30 12.06
N LEU A 131 3.25 -6.38 12.59
CA LEU A 131 2.38 -6.67 13.73
C LEU A 131 1.37 -7.77 13.39
N VAL A 132 0.77 -7.73 12.21
CA VAL A 132 -0.18 -8.76 11.78
C VAL A 132 0.48 -10.13 11.73
N MET A 133 1.68 -10.22 11.17
CA MET A 133 2.40 -11.50 11.09
C MET A 133 2.84 -11.99 12.46
N GLU A 134 3.24 -11.09 13.35
CA GLU A 134 3.58 -11.42 14.73
C GLU A 134 2.36 -11.98 15.47
N MET A 135 1.21 -11.32 15.36
CA MET A 135 -0.03 -11.78 15.96
C MET A 135 -0.42 -13.18 15.45
N LYS A 136 -0.32 -13.39 14.13
CA LYS A 136 -0.61 -14.67 13.52
C LYS A 136 0.30 -15.78 14.09
N GLN A 137 1.59 -15.49 14.22
CA GLN A 137 2.58 -16.41 14.75
C GLN A 137 2.25 -16.83 16.18
N HIS A 138 1.65 -15.92 16.97
CA HIS A 138 1.24 -16.19 18.34
C HIS A 138 -0.20 -16.74 18.46
N GLY A 139 -0.81 -17.14 17.35
CA GLY A 139 -2.14 -17.74 17.35
C GLY A 139 -3.29 -16.77 17.52
N ILE A 140 -3.03 -15.46 17.37
CA ILE A 140 -4.07 -14.44 17.47
C ILE A 140 -4.82 -14.37 16.13
N ASP A 141 -6.15 -14.27 16.19
CA ASP A 141 -6.97 -14.13 14.99
C ASP A 141 -6.70 -12.79 14.29
N ILE A 142 -6.26 -12.85 13.04
CA ILE A 142 -5.88 -11.66 12.28
C ILE A 142 -7.02 -11.10 11.43
N VAL A 143 -8.16 -11.74 11.39
CA VAL A 143 -9.31 -11.31 10.58
C VAL A 143 -9.71 -9.85 10.84
N PRO A 144 -9.70 -9.33 12.09
CA PRO A 144 -10.05 -7.93 12.32
C PRO A 144 -9.06 -6.91 11.75
N PHE A 145 -7.86 -7.34 11.34
CA PHE A 145 -6.76 -6.42 11.02
C PHE A 145 -6.44 -6.35 9.52
N VAL A 146 -7.02 -7.24 8.72
CA VAL A 146 -6.77 -7.29 7.28
C VAL A 146 -8.09 -7.45 6.52
N PRO A 147 -8.13 -7.09 5.22
CA PRO A 147 -9.30 -7.38 4.41
C PRO A 147 -9.58 -8.88 4.34
N LYS A 148 -10.84 -9.24 4.17
CA LYS A 148 -11.28 -10.63 4.14
C LYS A 148 -10.47 -11.49 3.16
N ALA A 149 -10.26 -11.01 1.94
CA ALA A 149 -9.51 -11.75 0.92
C ALA A 149 -8.05 -11.99 1.35
N VAL A 150 -7.46 -11.03 2.06
CA VAL A 150 -6.10 -11.15 2.60
C VAL A 150 -6.08 -12.18 3.73
N ALA A 151 -7.07 -12.14 4.62
CA ALA A 151 -7.19 -13.14 5.69
C ALA A 151 -7.27 -14.56 5.12
N GLU A 152 -8.01 -14.73 4.04
CA GLU A 152 -8.15 -16.04 3.38
C GLU A 152 -6.79 -16.59 2.92
N ILE A 153 -5.95 -15.77 2.30
CA ILE A 153 -4.64 -16.25 1.84
C ILE A 153 -3.64 -16.46 2.98
N LEU A 154 -3.74 -15.68 4.07
CA LEU A 154 -2.88 -15.85 5.24
C LEU A 154 -3.21 -17.11 6.03
N ASN A 155 -4.48 -17.53 6.02
CA ASN A 155 -4.94 -18.70 6.78
C ASN A 155 -4.83 -20.01 5.99
N ARG A 156 -4.46 -19.95 4.72
CA ARG A 156 -4.19 -21.16 3.92
C ARG A 156 -2.84 -21.75 4.29
N LYS A 157 -2.80 -23.05 4.41
CA LYS A 157 -1.57 -23.80 4.65
C LYS A 157 -0.81 -24.05 3.35
#